data_279102a197f9e61e317f3fe29fc1ba5b
#
_entry.id   279102a197f9e61e317f3fe29fc1ba5b
#
_cell.length_a   1.000
_cell.length_b   1.000
_cell.length_c   1.000
_cell.angle_alpha   90.00
_cell.angle_beta   90.00
_cell.angle_gamma   90.00
#
_symmetry.space_group_name_H-M   'P 1'
#
loop_
_entity.id
_entity.type
_entity.pdbx_description
1 polymer ?
#
loop_
_entity_poly.entity_id
_entity_poly.type
_entity_poly.pdbx_seq_one_letter_code
_entity_poly.pdbx_strand_id
1 'polypeptide(L)'
;MNILLDLFLTFAKIGLFTFGGGYAMISMIENNCVERKQWITHDEMMNVTVIAESTPGPIAINCATFTGYKKAGFIGALVATLGIVVPSFVLIYLISMFLDNFLELTIIANAFKGIKIAVGILILDAAITMIKKMHKKILPRAIMLSSCVVMLCINIFAWNFSSISLMLIAAAVSLTIFILNGAPEQKGGAKK
;
A
#
# COMPACT_ATOMS: atom_id res chain seq x y z
N MET A 1 27.55 -14.81 -2.24
CA MET A 1 26.18 -15.21 -2.65
C MET A 1 25.84 -14.41 -3.90
N ASN A 2 25.22 -15.01 -4.92
CA ASN A 2 24.83 -14.26 -6.12
C ASN A 2 23.85 -13.14 -5.73
N ILE A 3 24.10 -11.90 -6.16
CA ILE A 3 23.30 -10.73 -5.80
C ILE A 3 21.81 -10.92 -6.12
N LEU A 4 21.50 -11.59 -7.22
CA LEU A 4 20.12 -11.88 -7.62
C LEU A 4 19.42 -12.82 -6.64
N LEU A 5 20.11 -13.85 -6.18
CA LEU A 5 19.57 -14.79 -5.18
C LEU A 5 19.36 -14.06 -3.84
N ASP A 6 20.28 -13.18 -3.47
CA ASP A 6 20.18 -12.39 -2.24
C ASP A 6 19.00 -11.40 -2.30
N LEU A 7 18.79 -10.75 -3.44
CA LEU A 7 17.60 -9.92 -3.70
C LEU A 7 16.30 -10.74 -3.56
N PHE A 8 16.22 -11.87 -4.26
CA PHE A 8 15.05 -12.73 -4.22
C PHE A 8 14.70 -13.16 -2.79
N LEU A 9 15.67 -13.74 -2.07
CA LEU A 9 15.44 -14.24 -0.70
C LEU A 9 15.10 -13.14 0.30
N THR A 10 15.72 -11.98 0.16
CA THR A 10 15.44 -10.84 1.06
C THR A 10 14.00 -10.35 0.84
N PHE A 11 13.59 -10.14 -0.40
CA PHE A 11 12.23 -9.70 -0.69
C PHE A 11 11.18 -10.79 -0.49
N ALA A 12 11.53 -12.06 -0.68
CA ALA A 12 10.68 -13.19 -0.32
C ALA A 12 10.38 -13.23 1.18
N LYS A 13 11.40 -13.02 2.00
CA LYS A 13 11.24 -12.92 3.45
C LYS A 13 10.37 -11.73 3.85
N ILE A 14 10.57 -10.57 3.23
CA ILE A 14 9.75 -9.38 3.51
C ILE A 14 8.30 -9.66 3.12
N GLY A 15 8.03 -10.20 1.92
CA GLY A 15 6.68 -10.50 1.45
C GLY A 15 5.93 -11.50 2.33
N LEU A 16 6.62 -12.54 2.82
CA LEU A 16 5.98 -13.59 3.64
C LEU A 16 5.72 -13.16 5.09
N PHE A 17 6.60 -12.38 5.69
CA PHE A 17 6.60 -12.14 7.13
C PHE A 17 6.17 -10.73 7.52
N THR A 18 5.77 -9.88 6.58
CA THR A 18 5.29 -8.55 6.92
C THR A 18 3.76 -8.50 6.95
N PHE A 19 3.22 -8.19 8.11
CA PHE A 19 1.79 -7.95 8.34
C PHE A 19 1.58 -6.48 8.68
N GLY A 20 0.42 -5.92 8.33
CA GLY A 20 0.06 -4.55 8.74
C GLY A 20 0.09 -3.48 7.65
N GLY A 21 0.24 -3.86 6.37
CA GLY A 21 0.10 -2.96 5.23
C GLY A 21 1.38 -2.28 4.76
N GLY A 22 1.25 -1.38 3.78
CA GLY A 22 2.38 -0.82 3.03
C GLY A 22 3.45 -0.12 3.88
N TYR A 23 3.08 0.63 4.90
CA TYR A 23 4.04 1.34 5.76
C TYR A 23 4.86 0.39 6.64
N ALA A 24 4.29 -0.71 7.14
CA ALA A 24 5.04 -1.72 7.89
C ALA A 24 6.07 -2.42 6.97
N MET A 25 5.71 -2.64 5.70
CA MET A 25 6.63 -3.18 4.70
C MET A 25 7.76 -2.22 4.36
N ILE A 26 7.51 -0.89 4.31
CA ILE A 26 8.55 0.12 4.08
C ILE A 26 9.62 0.03 5.17
N SER A 27 9.22 -0.02 6.45
CA SER A 27 10.18 -0.14 7.57
C SER A 27 10.99 -1.44 7.49
N MET A 28 10.38 -2.55 7.05
CA MET A 28 11.11 -3.80 6.84
C MET A 28 12.07 -3.74 5.66
N ILE A 29 11.71 -3.06 4.58
CA ILE A 29 12.58 -2.83 3.42
C ILE A 29 13.77 -1.96 3.85
N GLU A 30 13.51 -0.87 4.57
CA GLU A 30 14.55 0.02 5.09
C GLU A 30 15.55 -0.74 5.96
N ASN A 31 15.08 -1.46 6.97
CA ASN A 31 15.96 -2.25 7.85
C ASN A 31 16.80 -3.27 7.08
N ASN A 32 16.22 -3.96 6.09
CA ASN A 32 16.96 -4.96 5.33
C ASN A 32 17.88 -4.35 4.27
N CYS A 33 17.39 -3.35 3.51
CA CYS A 33 18.11 -2.85 2.34
C CYS A 33 19.08 -1.70 2.68
N VAL A 34 18.79 -0.89 3.71
CA VAL A 34 19.65 0.21 4.17
C VAL A 34 20.56 -0.27 5.27
N GLU A 35 20.01 -0.72 6.41
CA GLU A 35 20.81 -0.99 7.61
C GLU A 35 21.64 -2.27 7.48
N ARG A 36 21.02 -3.39 7.06
CA ARG A 36 21.69 -4.71 7.04
C ARG A 36 22.50 -4.96 5.79
N LYS A 37 21.93 -4.69 4.63
CA LYS A 37 22.55 -5.02 3.33
C LYS A 37 23.29 -3.85 2.68
N GLN A 38 22.99 -2.61 3.09
CA GLN A 38 23.58 -1.39 2.54
C GLN A 38 23.49 -1.33 1.00
N TRP A 39 22.36 -1.77 0.46
CA TRP A 39 22.10 -1.73 -0.97
C TRP A 39 21.75 -0.34 -1.46
N ILE A 40 21.08 0.43 -0.62
CA ILE A 40 20.69 1.82 -0.84
C ILE A 40 20.95 2.63 0.44
N THR A 41 21.11 3.93 0.31
CA THR A 41 21.26 4.85 1.45
C THR A 41 19.90 5.22 2.05
N HIS A 42 19.89 5.82 3.23
CA HIS A 42 18.66 6.32 3.86
C HIS A 42 17.98 7.39 3.00
N ASP A 43 18.74 8.35 2.45
CA ASP A 43 18.20 9.39 1.57
C ASP A 43 17.57 8.80 0.31
N GLU A 44 18.18 7.77 -0.23
CA GLU A 44 17.63 7.05 -1.38
C GLU A 44 16.35 6.31 -1.02
N MET A 45 16.28 5.68 0.14
CA MET A 45 15.07 5.02 0.61
C MET A 45 13.93 6.03 0.78
N MET A 46 14.19 7.21 1.32
CA MET A 46 13.21 8.31 1.41
C MET A 46 12.68 8.70 0.02
N ASN A 47 13.58 8.91 -0.95
CA ASN A 47 13.18 9.24 -2.32
C ASN A 47 12.37 8.12 -2.98
N VAL A 48 12.80 6.85 -2.80
CA VAL A 48 12.08 5.67 -3.29
C VAL A 48 10.67 5.60 -2.72
N THR A 49 10.51 5.88 -1.43
CA THR A 49 9.21 5.87 -0.77
C THR A 49 8.26 6.91 -1.40
N VAL A 50 8.74 8.14 -1.62
CA VAL A 50 7.96 9.20 -2.27
C VAL A 50 7.56 8.81 -3.71
N ILE A 51 8.49 8.24 -4.47
CA ILE A 51 8.22 7.75 -5.84
C ILE A 51 7.22 6.60 -5.80
N ALA A 52 7.38 5.66 -4.88
CA ALA A 52 6.51 4.51 -4.73
C ALA A 52 5.09 4.88 -4.31
N GLU A 53 4.93 5.92 -3.48
CA GLU A 53 3.62 6.48 -3.10
C GLU A 53 2.94 7.21 -4.27
N SER A 54 3.72 7.81 -5.15
CA SER A 54 3.23 8.53 -6.32
C SER A 54 2.94 7.61 -7.52
N THR A 55 3.46 6.38 -7.49
CA THR A 55 3.32 5.40 -8.57
C THR A 55 2.10 4.51 -8.30
N PRO A 56 1.20 4.30 -9.29
CA PRO A 56 0.08 3.37 -9.13
C PRO A 56 0.58 1.96 -8.77
N GLY A 57 0.02 1.37 -7.70
CA GLY A 57 0.35 0.02 -7.25
C GLY A 57 0.73 -0.07 -5.77
N PRO A 58 0.96 -1.29 -5.26
CA PRO A 58 1.38 -1.49 -3.88
C PRO A 58 2.76 -0.89 -3.62
N ILE A 59 2.86 0.02 -2.66
CA ILE A 59 4.09 0.77 -2.32
C ILE A 59 5.28 -0.17 -2.10
N ALA A 60 5.08 -1.26 -1.39
CA ALA A 60 6.13 -2.24 -1.10
C ALA A 60 6.70 -2.92 -2.36
N ILE A 61 5.84 -3.21 -3.35
CA ILE A 61 6.27 -3.79 -4.63
C ILE A 61 7.06 -2.74 -5.42
N ASN A 62 6.61 -1.48 -5.45
CA ASN A 62 7.31 -0.39 -6.11
C ASN A 62 8.69 -0.15 -5.47
N CYS A 63 8.79 -0.17 -4.13
CA CYS A 63 10.06 -0.09 -3.41
C CYS A 63 10.99 -1.27 -3.72
N ALA A 64 10.46 -2.50 -3.78
CA ALA A 64 11.23 -3.68 -4.13
C ALA A 64 11.79 -3.59 -5.55
N THR A 65 10.95 -3.21 -6.50
CA THR A 65 11.31 -3.03 -7.91
C THR A 65 12.44 -2.00 -8.07
N PHE A 66 12.30 -0.84 -7.42
CA PHE A 66 13.30 0.21 -7.47
C PHE A 66 14.62 -0.21 -6.83
N THR A 67 14.58 -0.79 -5.64
CA THR A 67 15.79 -1.28 -4.94
C THR A 67 16.51 -2.34 -5.79
N GLY A 68 15.75 -3.27 -6.36
CA GLY A 68 16.29 -4.28 -7.26
C GLY A 68 16.92 -3.70 -8.51
N TYR A 69 16.26 -2.72 -9.13
CA TYR A 69 16.79 -2.00 -10.31
C TYR A 69 18.11 -1.30 -9.98
N LYS A 70 18.16 -0.59 -8.88
CA LYS A 70 19.35 0.13 -8.46
C LYS A 70 20.54 -0.81 -8.19
N LYS A 71 20.28 -1.99 -7.64
CA LYS A 71 21.34 -2.94 -7.27
C LYS A 71 21.84 -3.79 -8.43
N ALA A 72 20.97 -4.22 -9.33
CA ALA A 72 21.32 -5.15 -10.43
C ALA A 72 20.57 -4.86 -11.75
N GLY A 73 20.18 -3.61 -11.99
CA GLY A 73 19.50 -3.19 -13.21
C GLY A 73 18.14 -3.86 -13.40
N PHE A 74 17.72 -3.99 -14.65
CA PHE A 74 16.40 -4.53 -15.01
C PHE A 74 16.16 -5.95 -14.46
N ILE A 75 17.16 -6.82 -14.52
CA ILE A 75 17.07 -8.18 -13.98
C ILE A 75 16.91 -8.15 -12.45
N GLY A 76 17.61 -7.25 -11.76
CA GLY A 76 17.44 -7.04 -10.33
C GLY A 76 16.04 -6.58 -9.96
N ALA A 77 15.45 -5.66 -10.73
CA ALA A 77 14.07 -5.21 -10.55
C ALA A 77 13.09 -6.38 -10.66
N LEU A 78 13.22 -7.18 -11.72
CA LEU A 78 12.35 -8.34 -11.96
C LEU A 78 12.46 -9.36 -10.81
N VAL A 79 13.69 -9.70 -10.42
CA VAL A 79 13.96 -10.69 -9.36
C VAL A 79 13.45 -10.22 -7.99
N ALA A 80 13.62 -8.95 -7.65
CA ALA A 80 13.12 -8.38 -6.39
C ALA A 80 11.59 -8.36 -6.36
N THR A 81 10.96 -7.97 -7.47
CA THR A 81 9.49 -7.98 -7.61
C THR A 81 8.93 -9.39 -7.53
N LEU A 82 9.52 -10.36 -8.22
CA LEU A 82 9.13 -11.77 -8.10
C LEU A 82 9.37 -12.30 -6.68
N GLY A 83 10.45 -11.88 -6.05
CA GLY A 83 10.76 -12.24 -4.67
C GLY A 83 9.67 -11.86 -3.70
N ILE A 84 9.13 -10.64 -3.78
CA ILE A 84 8.09 -10.18 -2.84
C ILE A 84 6.71 -10.77 -3.15
N VAL A 85 6.40 -11.08 -4.42
CA VAL A 85 5.06 -11.52 -4.87
C VAL A 85 4.91 -13.04 -4.86
N VAL A 86 5.87 -13.77 -5.45
CA VAL A 86 5.72 -15.21 -5.72
C VAL A 86 5.53 -16.05 -4.46
N PRO A 87 6.28 -15.88 -3.37
CA PRO A 87 6.11 -16.71 -2.18
C PRO A 87 4.73 -16.51 -1.53
N SER A 88 4.25 -15.26 -1.47
CA SER A 88 2.92 -14.95 -0.94
C SER A 88 1.81 -15.53 -1.83
N PHE A 89 1.97 -15.43 -3.15
CA PHE A 89 1.04 -16.01 -4.11
C PHE A 89 0.98 -17.54 -3.98
N VAL A 90 2.12 -18.22 -3.91
CA VAL A 90 2.20 -19.68 -3.75
C VAL A 90 1.54 -20.12 -2.45
N LEU A 91 1.78 -19.41 -1.35
CA LEU A 91 1.16 -19.70 -0.05
C LEU A 91 -0.38 -19.61 -0.13
N ILE A 92 -0.89 -18.51 -0.70
CA ILE A 92 -2.34 -18.30 -0.87
C ILE A 92 -2.94 -19.37 -1.78
N TYR A 93 -2.26 -19.69 -2.87
CA TYR A 93 -2.68 -20.73 -3.81
C TYR A 93 -2.78 -22.10 -3.15
N LEU A 94 -1.76 -22.50 -2.38
CA LEU A 94 -1.76 -23.76 -1.65
C LEU A 94 -2.89 -23.82 -0.62
N ILE A 95 -3.09 -22.74 0.14
CA ILE A 95 -4.19 -22.67 1.11
C ILE A 95 -5.54 -22.77 0.39
N SER A 96 -5.70 -22.10 -0.75
CA SER A 96 -6.93 -22.13 -1.54
C SER A 96 -7.30 -23.53 -2.05
N MET A 97 -6.30 -24.34 -2.43
CA MET A 97 -6.57 -25.71 -2.91
C MET A 97 -7.16 -26.63 -1.81
N PHE A 98 -6.83 -26.36 -0.56
CA PHE A 98 -7.26 -27.19 0.58
C PHE A 98 -8.27 -26.47 1.48
N LEU A 99 -8.76 -25.30 1.05
CA LEU A 99 -9.57 -24.42 1.90
C LEU A 99 -10.85 -25.10 2.42
N ASP A 100 -11.56 -25.83 1.56
CA ASP A 100 -12.80 -26.50 1.94
C ASP A 100 -12.57 -27.56 3.02
N ASN A 101 -11.54 -28.39 2.86
CA ASN A 101 -11.13 -29.39 3.84
C ASN A 101 -10.66 -28.75 5.15
N PHE A 102 -9.95 -27.62 5.08
CA PHE A 102 -9.49 -26.89 6.25
C PHE A 102 -10.62 -26.23 7.04
N LEU A 103 -11.66 -25.73 6.35
CA LEU A 103 -12.80 -25.08 7.00
C LEU A 103 -13.72 -26.06 7.73
N GLU A 104 -13.68 -27.35 7.42
CA GLU A 104 -14.36 -28.39 8.18
C GLU A 104 -13.78 -28.56 9.59
N LEU A 105 -12.50 -28.25 9.78
CA LEU A 105 -11.85 -28.27 11.08
C LEU A 105 -12.24 -27.01 11.91
N THR A 106 -12.99 -27.22 12.96
CA THR A 106 -13.51 -26.14 13.83
C THR A 106 -12.43 -25.17 14.31
N ILE A 107 -11.23 -25.67 14.62
CA ILE A 107 -10.09 -24.85 15.06
C ILE A 107 -9.68 -23.88 13.95
N ILE A 108 -9.58 -24.37 12.72
CA ILE A 108 -9.18 -23.57 11.55
C ILE A 108 -10.27 -22.54 11.19
N ALA A 109 -11.52 -22.96 11.17
CA ALA A 109 -12.66 -22.07 10.96
C ALA A 109 -12.68 -20.92 11.99
N ASN A 110 -12.40 -21.20 13.26
CA ASN A 110 -12.32 -20.18 14.31
C ASN A 110 -11.09 -19.28 14.13
N ALA A 111 -9.93 -19.83 13.71
CA ALA A 111 -8.75 -19.04 13.37
C ALA A 111 -9.04 -18.05 12.24
N PHE A 112 -9.70 -18.47 11.17
CA PHE A 112 -10.13 -17.60 10.07
C PHE A 112 -11.09 -16.48 10.51
N LYS A 113 -12.02 -16.79 11.46
CA LYS A 113 -12.87 -15.75 12.08
C LYS A 113 -12.02 -14.72 12.81
N GLY A 114 -11.03 -15.15 13.59
CA GLY A 114 -10.08 -14.26 14.28
C GLY A 114 -9.28 -13.39 13.32
N ILE A 115 -8.77 -13.98 12.23
CA ILE A 115 -8.04 -13.26 11.17
C ILE A 115 -8.94 -12.19 10.53
N LYS A 116 -10.19 -12.50 10.19
CA LYS A 116 -11.15 -11.51 9.64
C LYS A 116 -11.35 -10.32 10.56
N ILE A 117 -11.47 -10.56 11.88
CA ILE A 117 -11.61 -9.50 12.88
C ILE A 117 -10.33 -8.66 12.95
N ALA A 118 -9.16 -9.30 13.01
CA ALA A 118 -7.88 -8.62 13.04
C ALA A 118 -7.65 -7.74 11.80
N VAL A 119 -7.96 -8.25 10.60
CA VAL A 119 -7.89 -7.47 9.36
C VAL A 119 -8.86 -6.29 9.39
N GLY A 120 -10.07 -6.46 9.92
CA GLY A 120 -11.02 -5.35 10.12
C GLY A 120 -10.44 -4.26 11.01
N ILE A 121 -9.80 -4.62 12.12
CA ILE A 121 -9.15 -3.68 13.04
C ILE A 121 -7.98 -2.96 12.33
N LEU A 122 -7.15 -3.67 11.58
CA LEU A 122 -6.05 -3.07 10.82
C LEU A 122 -6.54 -2.06 9.78
N ILE A 123 -7.65 -2.35 9.09
CA ILE A 123 -8.27 -1.40 8.13
C ILE A 123 -8.76 -0.16 8.86
N LEU A 124 -9.40 -0.32 10.02
CA LEU A 124 -9.85 0.81 10.83
C LEU A 124 -8.68 1.66 11.35
N ASP A 125 -7.61 1.03 11.81
CA ASP A 125 -6.40 1.74 12.27
C ASP A 125 -5.75 2.52 11.13
N ALA A 126 -5.64 1.92 9.95
CA ALA A 126 -5.15 2.59 8.75
C ALA A 126 -6.02 3.81 8.39
N ALA A 127 -7.36 3.66 8.41
CA ALA A 127 -8.29 4.75 8.14
C ALA A 127 -8.13 5.90 9.15
N ILE A 128 -8.05 5.59 10.45
CA ILE A 128 -7.84 6.58 11.52
C ILE A 128 -6.50 7.31 11.32
N THR A 129 -5.45 6.57 10.99
CA THR A 129 -4.12 7.14 10.75
C THR A 129 -4.11 8.07 9.55
N MET A 130 -4.76 7.70 8.45
CA MET A 130 -4.91 8.56 7.27
C MET A 130 -5.70 9.83 7.60
N ILE A 131 -6.81 9.72 8.35
CA ILE A 131 -7.61 10.88 8.79
C ILE A 131 -6.79 11.82 9.67
N LYS A 132 -5.98 11.29 10.60
CA LYS A 132 -5.11 12.09 11.48
C LYS A 132 -4.01 12.82 10.71
N LYS A 133 -3.44 12.22 9.69
CA LYS A 133 -2.40 12.82 8.82
C LYS A 133 -2.94 13.81 7.80
N MET A 134 -4.25 13.82 7.55
CA MET A 134 -4.86 14.69 6.56
C MET A 134 -4.80 16.16 6.98
N HIS A 135 -4.49 17.04 6.03
CA HIS A 135 -4.50 18.48 6.24
C HIS A 135 -5.81 18.97 6.86
N LYS A 136 -5.71 19.87 7.86
CA LYS A 136 -6.88 20.41 8.61
C LYS A 136 -7.75 21.38 7.77
N LYS A 137 -7.62 21.40 6.44
CA LYS A 137 -8.47 22.23 5.56
C LYS A 137 -9.88 21.64 5.49
N ILE A 138 -10.88 22.51 5.47
CA ILE A 138 -12.30 22.11 5.48
C ILE A 138 -12.67 21.33 4.21
N LEU A 139 -12.18 21.74 3.04
CA LEU A 139 -12.54 21.17 1.75
C LEU A 139 -12.15 19.66 1.62
N PRO A 140 -10.91 19.24 1.88
CA PRO A 140 -10.56 17.81 1.83
C PRO A 140 -11.35 16.96 2.80
N ARG A 141 -11.65 17.48 4.00
CA ARG A 141 -12.45 16.77 4.99
C ARG A 141 -13.91 16.61 4.57
N ALA A 142 -14.49 17.67 4.00
CA ALA A 142 -15.86 17.63 3.49
C ALA A 142 -16.00 16.62 2.33
N ILE A 143 -15.04 16.60 1.39
CA ILE A 143 -15.00 15.63 0.29
C ILE A 143 -14.87 14.20 0.83
N MET A 144 -13.99 13.96 1.78
CA MET A 144 -13.81 12.64 2.39
C MET A 144 -15.08 12.16 3.11
N LEU A 145 -15.68 13.03 3.95
CA LEU A 145 -16.90 12.69 4.68
C LEU A 145 -18.08 12.41 3.73
N SER A 146 -18.29 13.28 2.74
CA SER A 146 -19.35 13.08 1.75
C SER A 146 -19.16 11.80 0.94
N SER A 147 -17.93 11.50 0.49
CA SER A 147 -17.62 10.25 -0.22
C SER A 147 -17.85 9.02 0.65
N CYS A 148 -17.50 9.09 1.94
CA CYS A 148 -17.75 8.00 2.89
C CYS A 148 -19.25 7.76 3.08
N VAL A 149 -20.04 8.80 3.30
CA VAL A 149 -21.50 8.71 3.45
C VAL A 149 -22.16 8.17 2.18
N VAL A 150 -21.78 8.68 1.00
CA VAL A 150 -22.31 8.22 -0.29
C VAL A 150 -21.98 6.74 -0.49
N MET A 151 -20.75 6.31 -0.18
CA MET A 151 -20.34 4.90 -0.32
C MET A 151 -21.09 3.99 0.64
N LEU A 152 -21.36 4.43 1.88
CA LEU A 152 -22.19 3.71 2.82
C LEU A 152 -23.64 3.57 2.32
N CYS A 153 -24.21 4.64 1.80
CA CYS A 153 -25.56 4.63 1.22
C CYS A 153 -25.64 3.66 0.02
N ILE A 154 -24.68 3.73 -0.90
CA ILE A 154 -24.60 2.81 -2.05
C ILE A 154 -24.56 1.35 -1.58
N ASN A 155 -23.78 1.06 -0.55
CA ASN A 155 -23.64 -0.30 -0.01
C ASN A 155 -24.91 -0.78 0.68
N ILE A 156 -25.59 0.07 1.48
CA ILE A 156 -26.83 -0.26 2.17
C ILE A 156 -27.98 -0.47 1.19
N PHE A 157 -28.10 0.37 0.16
CA PHE A 157 -29.15 0.27 -0.86
C PHE A 157 -28.82 -0.70 -1.99
N ALA A 158 -27.65 -1.40 -1.91
CA ALA A 158 -27.16 -2.35 -2.90
C ALA A 158 -27.19 -1.83 -4.36
N TRP A 159 -26.92 -0.54 -4.55
CA TRP A 159 -26.83 0.04 -5.88
C TRP A 159 -25.58 -0.43 -6.58
N ASN A 160 -25.70 -0.88 -7.84
CA ASN A 160 -24.58 -1.27 -8.70
C ASN A 160 -23.80 -0.03 -9.16
N PHE A 161 -23.17 0.68 -8.22
CA PHE A 161 -22.37 1.86 -8.50
C PHE A 161 -20.88 1.58 -8.20
N SER A 162 -20.02 1.75 -9.22
CA SER A 162 -18.60 1.46 -9.07
C SER A 162 -17.89 2.50 -8.20
N SER A 163 -17.03 2.06 -7.27
CA SER A 163 -16.14 2.93 -6.49
C SER A 163 -15.27 3.82 -7.39
N ILE A 164 -14.90 3.33 -8.59
CA ILE A 164 -14.13 4.08 -9.59
C ILE A 164 -14.90 5.29 -10.09
N SER A 165 -16.19 5.13 -10.35
CA SER A 165 -17.05 6.25 -10.78
C SER A 165 -17.15 7.33 -9.71
N LEU A 166 -17.24 6.94 -8.43
CA LEU A 166 -17.24 7.89 -7.32
C LEU A 166 -15.92 8.65 -7.21
N MET A 167 -14.78 7.97 -7.39
CA MET A 167 -13.46 8.61 -7.40
C MET A 167 -13.33 9.61 -8.55
N LEU A 168 -13.79 9.28 -9.75
CA LEU A 168 -13.75 10.17 -10.90
C LEU A 168 -14.62 11.41 -10.69
N ILE A 169 -15.83 11.25 -10.12
CA ILE A 169 -16.72 12.37 -9.80
C ILE A 169 -16.09 13.27 -8.74
N ALA A 170 -15.53 12.70 -7.67
CA ALA A 170 -14.85 13.47 -6.61
C ALA A 170 -13.62 14.22 -7.16
N ALA A 171 -12.85 13.61 -8.06
CA ALA A 171 -11.72 14.23 -8.73
C ALA A 171 -12.18 15.39 -9.63
N ALA A 172 -13.24 15.21 -10.42
CA ALA A 172 -13.80 16.24 -11.29
C ALA A 172 -14.33 17.43 -10.49
N VAL A 173 -15.06 17.18 -9.39
CA VAL A 173 -15.55 18.22 -8.48
C VAL A 173 -14.39 18.99 -7.85
N SER A 174 -13.37 18.28 -7.36
CA SER A 174 -12.18 18.91 -6.77
C SER A 174 -11.42 19.77 -7.77
N LEU A 175 -11.26 19.28 -9.01
CA LEU A 175 -10.60 20.01 -10.09
C LEU A 175 -11.39 21.28 -10.48
N THR A 176 -12.72 21.18 -10.59
CA THR A 176 -13.60 22.31 -10.89
C THR A 176 -13.51 23.39 -9.82
N ILE A 177 -13.56 23.01 -8.55
CA ILE A 177 -13.40 23.94 -7.43
C ILE A 177 -12.00 24.59 -7.44
N PHE A 178 -10.96 23.83 -7.77
CA PHE A 178 -9.60 24.35 -7.88
C PHE A 178 -9.46 25.39 -9.01
N ILE A 179 -10.06 25.13 -10.16
CA ILE A 179 -10.05 26.06 -11.31
C ILE A 179 -10.84 27.34 -11.00
N LEU A 180 -12.02 27.19 -10.38
CA LEU A 180 -12.89 28.33 -10.04
C LEU A 180 -12.30 29.23 -8.93
N ASN A 181 -11.60 28.65 -7.96
CA ASN A 181 -10.99 29.42 -6.85
C ASN A 181 -9.62 30.01 -7.19
N GLY A 182 -9.11 29.85 -8.43
CA GLY A 182 -7.77 30.25 -8.82
C GLY A 182 -6.69 29.42 -8.11
N ALA A 183 -5.58 29.15 -8.79
CA ALA A 183 -4.44 28.47 -8.17
C ALA A 183 -3.97 29.28 -6.94
N PRO A 184 -3.82 28.69 -5.75
CA PRO A 184 -3.26 29.43 -4.62
C PRO A 184 -1.84 29.85 -5.02
N GLU A 185 -1.59 31.18 -5.03
CA GLU A 185 -0.25 31.74 -5.20
C GLU A 185 0.71 30.98 -4.27
N GLN A 186 1.63 30.25 -4.85
CA GLN A 186 2.80 29.76 -4.12
C GLN A 186 3.58 31.00 -3.68
N LYS A 187 3.30 31.52 -2.49
CA LYS A 187 4.22 32.45 -1.83
C LYS A 187 5.53 31.71 -1.62
N GLY A 188 6.43 31.89 -2.58
CA GLY A 188 7.82 31.51 -2.49
C GLY A 188 8.42 32.08 -1.22
N GLY A 189 8.64 31.23 -0.25
CA GLY A 189 9.42 31.50 0.92
C GLY A 189 10.88 31.25 0.65
N ALA A 190 11.50 32.04 -0.25
CA ALA A 190 12.92 32.28 -0.17
C ALA A 190 13.13 33.23 1.03
N LYS A 191 13.54 32.67 2.15
CA LYS A 191 14.23 33.42 3.20
C LYS A 191 15.55 32.71 3.49
N LYS A 192 16.59 33.47 3.21
CA LYS A 192 18.02 33.31 3.50
C LYS A 192 18.31 32.60 4.82
#